data_f9c560ef7922e674173d9729a8aaa939
#
_entry.id   f9c560ef7922e674173d9729a8aaa939
#
_cell.length_a   1.000
_cell.length_b   1.000
_cell.length_c   1.000
_cell.angle_alpha   90.00
_cell.angle_beta   90.00
_cell.angle_gamma   90.00
#
_symmetry.space_group_name_H-M   'P 1'
#
loop_
_entity.id
_entity.type
_entity.pdbx_description
1 polymer ?
#
loop_
_entity_poly.entity_id
_entity_poly.type
_entity_poly.pdbx_seq_one_letter_code
_entity_poly.pdbx_strand_id
1 'polypeptide(L)'
;VMAVLFAKKIGVTVGQFVMIYNIVIYTLACFLLGNFSVGLYSIVTYAIGLKAVDFVVDGFDKGKACIIITQKGDEMASVICREMGRGITLLDSKGFYSKETRTMMYCVVNRFEIGRLKKLVNQVDDTAFVTISEVSEVMGTGVHLRRRKRGEDTPSHMSDLAEAPPESET
;
A
#
# COMPACT_ATOMS: atom_id res chain seq x y z
N VAL A 1 -26.92 -8.93 11.74
CA VAL A 1 -26.56 -10.32 12.05
C VAL A 1 -27.19 -11.28 11.02
N MET A 2 -28.48 -11.16 10.71
CA MET A 2 -29.16 -12.05 9.74
C MET A 2 -28.62 -11.92 8.32
N ALA A 3 -28.32 -10.72 7.82
CA ALA A 3 -27.75 -10.49 6.50
C ALA A 3 -26.39 -11.19 6.29
N VAL A 4 -25.54 -11.21 7.33
CA VAL A 4 -24.22 -11.85 7.28
C VAL A 4 -24.33 -13.37 7.20
N LEU A 5 -25.29 -13.96 7.91
CA LEU A 5 -25.53 -15.41 7.88
C LEU A 5 -26.08 -15.87 6.53
N PHE A 6 -26.97 -15.08 5.91
CA PHE A 6 -27.51 -15.37 4.58
C PHE A 6 -26.45 -15.20 3.47
N ALA A 7 -25.66 -14.13 3.53
CA ALA A 7 -24.58 -13.87 2.58
C ALA A 7 -23.54 -15.01 2.56
N LYS A 8 -23.18 -15.54 3.74
CA LYS A 8 -22.22 -16.64 3.87
C LYS A 8 -22.74 -17.98 3.29
N LYS A 9 -24.06 -18.19 3.26
CA LYS A 9 -24.70 -19.40 2.74
C LYS A 9 -24.84 -19.39 1.20
N ILE A 10 -24.91 -18.20 0.59
CA ILE A 10 -25.18 -18.03 -0.86
C ILE A 10 -23.90 -17.64 -1.63
N GLY A 11 -22.76 -17.37 -0.94
CA GLY A 11 -21.50 -16.95 -1.58
C GLY A 11 -21.54 -15.52 -2.17
N VAL A 12 -22.51 -14.73 -1.77
CA VAL A 12 -22.69 -13.32 -2.19
C VAL A 12 -22.05 -12.41 -1.15
N THR A 13 -21.36 -11.35 -1.57
CA THR A 13 -20.81 -10.37 -0.63
C THR A 13 -21.92 -9.62 0.10
N VAL A 14 -21.67 -9.21 1.35
CA VAL A 14 -22.64 -8.47 2.15
C VAL A 14 -23.16 -7.22 1.41
N GLY A 15 -22.30 -6.54 0.68
CA GLY A 15 -22.67 -5.37 -0.13
C GLY A 15 -23.63 -5.70 -1.27
N GLN A 16 -23.41 -6.82 -1.96
CA GLN A 16 -24.33 -7.28 -3.03
C GLN A 16 -25.70 -7.66 -2.47
N PHE A 17 -25.75 -8.33 -1.31
CA PHE A 17 -27.01 -8.66 -0.66
C PHE A 17 -27.80 -7.40 -0.26
N VAL A 18 -27.14 -6.41 0.35
CA VAL A 18 -27.75 -5.15 0.70
C VAL A 18 -28.23 -4.38 -0.54
N MET A 19 -27.47 -4.43 -1.63
CA MET A 19 -27.84 -3.80 -2.91
C MET A 19 -29.14 -4.40 -3.48
N ILE A 20 -29.24 -5.73 -3.54
CA ILE A 20 -30.42 -6.42 -4.04
C ILE A 20 -31.65 -6.09 -3.17
N TYR A 21 -31.47 -6.13 -1.85
CA TYR A 21 -32.52 -5.80 -0.90
C TYR A 21 -33.04 -4.36 -1.08
N ASN A 22 -32.15 -3.39 -1.25
CA ASN A 22 -32.52 -2.01 -1.48
C ASN A 22 -33.23 -1.80 -2.84
N ILE A 23 -32.81 -2.48 -3.90
CA ILE A 23 -33.48 -2.41 -5.21
C ILE A 23 -34.92 -2.91 -5.07
N VAL A 24 -35.17 -4.00 -4.36
CA VAL A 24 -36.51 -4.54 -4.14
C VAL A 24 -37.38 -3.54 -3.37
N ILE A 25 -36.84 -2.96 -2.28
CA ILE A 25 -37.57 -1.95 -1.47
C ILE A 25 -37.91 -0.71 -2.30
N TYR A 26 -36.95 -0.17 -3.05
CA TYR A 26 -37.19 1.03 -3.84
C TYR A 26 -38.16 0.78 -4.98
N THR A 27 -38.14 -0.39 -5.59
CA THR A 27 -39.14 -0.78 -6.61
C THR A 27 -40.54 -0.87 -6.00
N LEU A 28 -40.66 -1.50 -4.83
CA LEU A 28 -41.94 -1.59 -4.11
C LEU A 28 -42.46 -0.23 -3.68
N ALA A 29 -41.59 0.64 -3.16
CA ALA A 29 -41.93 1.98 -2.77
C ALA A 29 -42.41 2.83 -3.97
N CYS A 30 -41.78 2.69 -5.13
CA CYS A 30 -42.16 3.35 -6.37
C CYS A 30 -43.57 2.93 -6.81
N PHE A 31 -43.90 1.64 -6.68
CA PHE A 31 -45.23 1.11 -7.03
C PHE A 31 -46.31 1.60 -6.06
N LEU A 32 -46.02 1.61 -4.76
CA LEU A 32 -46.96 2.04 -3.72
C LEU A 32 -47.24 3.56 -3.74
N LEU A 33 -46.22 4.37 -4.00
CA LEU A 33 -46.33 5.83 -4.00
C LEU A 33 -46.80 6.40 -5.34
N GLY A 34 -46.82 5.59 -6.41
CA GLY A 34 -47.20 6.03 -7.76
C GLY A 34 -46.31 7.12 -8.35
N ASN A 35 -45.13 7.35 -7.76
CA ASN A 35 -44.25 8.46 -8.13
C ASN A 35 -42.88 7.91 -8.58
N PHE A 36 -42.71 7.76 -9.88
CA PHE A 36 -41.52 7.17 -10.50
C PHE A 36 -40.25 7.97 -10.20
N SER A 37 -40.34 9.27 -10.05
CA SER A 37 -39.21 10.14 -9.76
C SER A 37 -38.54 9.82 -8.43
N VAL A 38 -39.30 9.48 -7.40
CA VAL A 38 -38.75 9.13 -6.07
C VAL A 38 -37.90 7.86 -6.14
N GLY A 39 -38.39 6.84 -6.84
CA GLY A 39 -37.64 5.60 -7.03
C GLY A 39 -36.31 5.82 -7.77
N LEU A 40 -36.34 6.66 -8.82
CA LEU A 40 -35.15 6.96 -9.61
C LEU A 40 -34.08 7.70 -8.78
N TYR A 41 -34.49 8.75 -8.04
CA TYR A 41 -33.57 9.46 -7.15
C TYR A 41 -32.98 8.56 -6.05
N SER A 42 -33.78 7.67 -5.49
CA SER A 42 -33.31 6.73 -4.46
C SER A 42 -32.24 5.78 -5.01
N ILE A 43 -32.42 5.25 -6.22
CA ILE A 43 -31.43 4.36 -6.86
C ILE A 43 -30.11 5.11 -7.12
N VAL A 44 -30.21 6.32 -7.69
CA VAL A 44 -29.02 7.14 -7.98
C VAL A 44 -28.26 7.50 -6.70
N THR A 45 -28.97 7.96 -5.67
CA THR A 45 -28.37 8.30 -4.38
C THR A 45 -27.67 7.11 -3.74
N TYR A 46 -28.32 5.93 -3.80
CA TYR A 46 -27.74 4.71 -3.26
C TYR A 46 -26.48 4.26 -4.04
N ALA A 47 -26.50 4.33 -5.37
CA ALA A 47 -25.34 4.00 -6.20
C ALA A 47 -24.15 4.92 -5.93
N ILE A 48 -24.40 6.23 -5.75
CA ILE A 48 -23.35 7.19 -5.37
C ILE A 48 -22.82 6.87 -3.97
N GLY A 49 -23.69 6.57 -3.01
CA GLY A 49 -23.30 6.20 -1.64
C GLY A 49 -22.41 4.96 -1.60
N LEU A 50 -22.76 3.91 -2.34
CA LEU A 50 -21.93 2.70 -2.45
C LEU A 50 -20.55 3.02 -3.02
N LYS A 51 -20.48 3.79 -4.10
CA LYS A 51 -19.20 4.20 -4.69
C LYS A 51 -18.36 5.04 -3.74
N ALA A 52 -18.97 5.89 -2.95
CA ALA A 52 -18.27 6.67 -1.94
C ALA A 52 -17.69 5.78 -0.82
N VAL A 53 -18.44 4.79 -0.35
CA VAL A 53 -17.98 3.82 0.65
C VAL A 53 -16.84 2.97 0.08
N ASP A 54 -16.97 2.43 -1.12
CA ASP A 54 -15.92 1.66 -1.78
C ASP A 54 -14.64 2.50 -1.94
N PHE A 55 -14.78 3.77 -2.35
CA PHE A 55 -13.63 4.67 -2.47
C PHE A 55 -12.92 4.92 -1.15
N VAL A 56 -13.66 5.07 -0.06
CA VAL A 56 -13.09 5.26 1.28
C VAL A 56 -12.41 3.98 1.75
N VAL A 57 -13.11 2.85 1.70
CA VAL A 57 -12.60 1.56 2.20
C VAL A 57 -11.39 1.10 1.38
N ASP A 58 -11.50 1.07 0.06
CA ASP A 58 -10.42 0.66 -0.84
C ASP A 58 -9.25 1.66 -0.85
N GLY A 59 -9.54 2.94 -0.63
CA GLY A 59 -8.54 4.00 -0.65
C GLY A 59 -7.56 3.95 0.52
N PHE A 60 -7.99 3.39 1.66
CA PHE A 60 -7.15 3.30 2.86
C PHE A 60 -6.25 2.08 2.89
N ASP A 61 -6.63 0.99 2.23
CA ASP A 61 -5.96 -0.32 2.42
C ASP A 61 -5.04 -0.72 1.26
N LYS A 62 -5.12 -0.05 0.10
CA LYS A 62 -4.29 -0.42 -1.06
C LYS A 62 -2.85 0.06 -0.89
N GLY A 63 -1.95 -0.90 -0.75
CA GLY A 63 -0.52 -0.66 -0.85
C GLY A 63 -0.12 -0.18 -2.26
N LYS A 64 0.90 0.65 -2.33
CA LYS A 64 1.55 1.06 -3.57
C LYS A 64 2.98 0.54 -3.56
N ALA A 65 3.34 -0.26 -4.56
CA ALA A 65 4.72 -0.66 -4.79
C ALA A 65 5.47 0.47 -5.47
N CYS A 66 6.60 0.81 -4.91
CA CYS A 66 7.51 1.82 -5.45
C CYS A 66 8.82 1.15 -5.84
N ILE A 67 9.20 1.32 -7.10
CA ILE A 67 10.51 0.95 -7.61
C ILE A 67 11.29 2.24 -7.82
N ILE A 68 12.46 2.33 -7.19
CA ILE A 68 13.35 3.51 -7.27
C ILE A 68 14.67 3.01 -7.84
N ILE A 69 15.15 3.62 -8.91
CA ILE A 69 16.44 3.32 -9.54
C ILE A 69 17.34 4.53 -9.38
N THR A 70 18.46 4.36 -8.66
CA THR A 70 19.37 5.44 -8.31
C THR A 70 20.81 4.93 -8.27
N GLN A 71 21.76 5.83 -8.37
CA GLN A 71 23.19 5.55 -8.12
C GLN A 71 23.55 5.64 -6.63
N LYS A 72 22.70 6.30 -5.81
CA LYS A 72 22.89 6.50 -4.37
C LYS A 72 22.01 5.57 -3.53
N GLY A 73 22.07 4.25 -3.82
CA GLY A 73 21.15 3.27 -3.22
C GLY A 73 21.21 3.24 -1.70
N ASP A 74 22.40 3.11 -1.10
CA ASP A 74 22.56 2.98 0.35
C ASP A 74 22.14 4.24 1.11
N GLU A 75 22.51 5.42 0.58
CA GLU A 75 22.11 6.69 1.16
C GLU A 75 20.58 6.86 1.11
N MET A 76 19.98 6.58 -0.05
CA MET A 76 18.55 6.63 -0.26
C MET A 76 17.80 5.67 0.67
N ALA A 77 18.29 4.42 0.79
CA ALA A 77 17.70 3.42 1.68
C ALA A 77 17.73 3.88 3.14
N SER A 78 18.88 4.40 3.58
CA SER A 78 19.04 4.85 4.96
C SER A 78 18.09 6.00 5.31
N VAL A 79 17.91 6.95 4.39
CA VAL A 79 17.01 8.10 4.56
C VAL A 79 15.55 7.62 4.61
N ILE A 80 15.12 6.80 3.67
CA ILE A 80 13.74 6.31 3.61
C ILE A 80 13.42 5.42 4.83
N CYS A 81 14.30 4.49 5.21
CA CYS A 81 14.13 3.66 6.40
C CYS A 81 14.01 4.49 7.67
N ARG A 82 14.85 5.50 7.84
CA ARG A 82 14.85 6.37 9.03
C ARG A 82 13.60 7.25 9.10
N GLU A 83 13.23 7.86 7.99
CA GLU A 83 12.17 8.85 7.94
C GLU A 83 10.77 8.23 7.83
N MET A 84 10.63 7.10 7.16
CA MET A 84 9.33 6.47 6.90
C MET A 84 9.10 5.18 7.69
N GLY A 85 10.17 4.59 8.26
CA GLY A 85 10.06 3.33 8.99
C GLY A 85 9.59 2.16 8.10
N ARG A 86 9.94 2.18 6.81
CA ARG A 86 9.57 1.16 5.82
C ARG A 86 10.73 0.27 5.48
N GLY A 87 10.46 -1.03 5.33
CA GLY A 87 11.43 -1.98 4.80
C GLY A 87 11.68 -1.72 3.31
N ILE A 88 12.94 -1.81 2.91
CA ILE A 88 13.38 -1.63 1.53
C ILE A 88 14.21 -2.83 1.13
N THR A 89 13.97 -3.34 -0.07
CA THR A 89 14.81 -4.37 -0.68
C THR A 89 15.69 -3.71 -1.73
N LEU A 90 16.98 -3.92 -1.65
CA LEU A 90 17.96 -3.46 -2.62
C LEU A 90 18.30 -4.59 -3.60
N LEU A 91 18.37 -4.26 -4.87
CA LEU A 91 18.79 -5.15 -5.95
C LEU A 91 19.82 -4.43 -6.81
N ASP A 92 20.90 -5.12 -7.09
CA ASP A 92 21.90 -4.62 -8.04
C ASP A 92 21.33 -4.64 -9.45
N SER A 93 21.48 -3.55 -10.16
CA SER A 93 21.00 -3.41 -11.52
C SER A 93 22.04 -2.73 -12.40
N LYS A 94 21.98 -2.97 -13.69
CA LYS A 94 22.88 -2.35 -14.67
C LYS A 94 22.06 -1.76 -15.81
N GLY A 95 22.32 -0.50 -16.12
CA GLY A 95 21.73 0.15 -17.28
C GLY A 95 22.22 -0.53 -18.58
N PHE A 96 21.31 -0.99 -19.40
CA PHE A 96 21.71 -1.63 -20.67
C PHE A 96 22.42 -0.65 -21.60
N TYR A 97 21.90 0.56 -21.70
CA TYR A 97 22.42 1.60 -22.58
C TYR A 97 23.62 2.34 -21.97
N SER A 98 23.47 2.82 -20.74
CA SER A 98 24.54 3.58 -20.06
C SER A 98 25.70 2.72 -19.57
N LYS A 99 25.49 1.40 -19.44
CA LYS A 99 26.44 0.43 -18.83
C LYS A 99 26.80 0.73 -17.38
N GLU A 100 26.16 1.72 -16.77
CA GLU A 100 26.37 2.11 -15.39
C GLU A 100 25.70 1.14 -14.42
N THR A 101 26.37 0.91 -13.29
CA THR A 101 25.77 0.18 -12.16
C THR A 101 24.84 1.10 -11.40
N ARG A 102 23.62 0.62 -11.13
CA ARG A 102 22.59 1.33 -10.38
C ARG A 102 21.96 0.38 -9.37
N THR A 103 21.43 0.92 -8.31
CA THR A 103 20.66 0.15 -7.34
C THR A 103 19.18 0.32 -7.63
N MET A 104 18.49 -0.80 -7.80
CA MET A 104 17.04 -0.85 -7.86
C MET A 104 16.51 -1.14 -6.46
N MET A 105 15.64 -0.28 -5.96
CA MET A 105 15.05 -0.37 -4.63
C MET A 105 13.58 -0.68 -4.77
N TYR A 106 13.11 -1.66 -4.01
CA TYR A 106 11.71 -2.01 -3.94
C TYR A 106 11.17 -1.72 -2.54
N CYS A 107 10.10 -0.93 -2.45
CA CYS A 107 9.42 -0.69 -1.19
C CYS A 107 7.90 -0.59 -1.42
N VAL A 108 7.14 -0.91 -0.38
CA VAL A 108 5.68 -0.77 -0.39
C VAL A 108 5.29 0.30 0.62
N VAL A 109 4.53 1.26 0.15
CA VAL A 109 4.06 2.42 0.94
C VAL A 109 2.55 2.58 0.80
N ASN A 110 1.94 3.29 1.72
CA ASN A 110 0.55 3.67 1.61
C ASN A 110 0.36 4.84 0.62
N ARG A 111 -0.83 4.97 0.05
CA ARG A 111 -1.18 6.05 -0.88
C ARG A 111 -0.83 7.44 -0.34
N PHE A 112 -1.01 7.66 0.95
CA PHE A 112 -0.75 8.95 1.61
C PHE A 112 0.75 9.24 1.81
N GLU A 113 1.59 8.20 1.81
CA GLU A 113 3.03 8.32 2.01
C GLU A 113 3.79 8.62 0.72
N ILE A 114 3.17 8.45 -0.45
CA ILE A 114 3.79 8.67 -1.77
C ILE A 114 4.36 10.09 -1.88
N GLY A 115 3.62 11.09 -1.42
CA GLY A 115 4.08 12.48 -1.46
C GLY A 115 5.35 12.71 -0.64
N ARG A 116 5.43 12.07 0.54
CA ARG A 116 6.63 12.13 1.39
C ARG A 116 7.79 11.37 0.75
N LEU A 117 7.54 10.19 0.21
CA LEU A 117 8.54 9.39 -0.49
C LEU A 117 9.18 10.17 -1.65
N LYS A 118 8.36 10.79 -2.51
CA LYS A 118 8.85 11.60 -3.64
C LYS A 118 9.74 12.76 -3.19
N LYS A 119 9.38 13.42 -2.09
CA LYS A 119 10.20 14.51 -1.54
C LYS A 119 11.55 14.01 -1.06
N LEU A 120 11.59 12.88 -0.34
CA LEU A 120 12.82 12.28 0.16
C LEU A 120 13.73 11.84 -0.99
N VAL A 121 13.16 11.20 -2.01
CA VAL A 121 13.91 10.79 -3.20
C VAL A 121 14.55 11.99 -3.89
N ASN A 122 13.79 13.04 -4.17
CA ASN A 122 14.33 14.25 -4.81
C ASN A 122 15.39 14.97 -3.98
N GLN A 123 15.35 14.85 -2.64
CA GLN A 123 16.36 15.44 -1.77
C GLN A 123 17.71 14.72 -1.84
N VAL A 124 17.69 13.39 -2.04
CA VAL A 124 18.92 12.59 -2.10
C VAL A 124 19.47 12.51 -3.53
N ASP A 125 18.58 12.29 -4.49
CA ASP A 125 18.95 12.16 -5.92
C ASP A 125 17.79 12.63 -6.78
N ASP A 126 17.93 13.79 -7.39
CA ASP A 126 16.96 14.40 -8.31
C ASP A 126 16.88 13.70 -9.67
N THR A 127 17.91 12.90 -9.98
CA THR A 127 17.97 12.09 -11.23
C THR A 127 17.43 10.69 -11.06
N ALA A 128 16.98 10.30 -9.85
CA ALA A 128 16.45 9.00 -9.57
C ALA A 128 15.15 8.73 -10.35
N PHE A 129 15.04 7.53 -10.93
CA PHE A 129 13.84 7.10 -11.62
C PHE A 129 12.89 6.40 -10.64
N VAL A 130 11.66 6.86 -10.52
CA VAL A 130 10.66 6.34 -9.60
C VAL A 130 9.43 5.86 -10.37
N THR A 131 9.11 4.58 -10.22
CA THR A 131 7.86 3.98 -10.73
C THR A 131 6.97 3.57 -9.57
N ILE A 132 5.67 3.90 -9.66
CA ILE A 132 4.69 3.58 -8.64
C ILE A 132 3.57 2.77 -9.29
N SER A 133 3.31 1.58 -8.77
CA SER A 133 2.26 0.68 -9.24
C SER A 133 1.28 0.33 -8.12
N GLU A 134 0.08 -0.09 -8.49
CA GLU A 134 -0.89 -0.61 -7.52
C GLU A 134 -0.56 -2.06 -7.17
N VAL A 135 -0.64 -2.37 -5.89
CA VAL A 135 -0.50 -3.74 -5.40
C VAL A 135 -1.89 -4.22 -4.97
N SER A 136 -2.31 -5.34 -5.51
CA SER A 136 -3.63 -5.90 -5.19
C SER A 136 -3.70 -6.37 -3.75
N GLU A 137 -2.63 -7.00 -3.25
CA GLU A 137 -2.55 -7.52 -1.89
C GLU A 137 -1.10 -7.59 -1.45
N VAL A 138 -0.82 -7.30 -0.19
CA VAL A 138 0.50 -7.42 0.42
C VAL A 138 0.39 -8.30 1.64
N MET A 139 1.05 -9.45 1.61
CA MET A 139 1.13 -10.38 2.73
C MET A 139 2.55 -10.40 3.30
N GLY A 140 2.69 -10.30 4.61
CA GLY A 140 3.98 -10.41 5.29
C GLY A 140 4.24 -9.32 6.33
N THR A 141 5.27 -9.54 7.15
CA THR A 141 5.64 -8.67 8.29
C THR A 141 6.57 -7.51 7.90
N GLY A 142 7.10 -7.46 6.69
CA GLY A 142 8.10 -6.48 6.24
C GLY A 142 7.56 -5.10 5.86
N VAL A 143 6.24 -4.93 5.79
CA VAL A 143 5.62 -3.67 5.32
C VAL A 143 5.73 -2.56 6.35
N HIS A 144 5.75 -2.89 7.63
CA HIS A 144 5.97 -1.95 8.71
C HIS A 144 7.18 -2.39 9.54
N LEU A 145 8.25 -1.62 9.51
CA LEU A 145 9.25 -1.74 10.57
C LEU A 145 8.52 -1.40 11.87
N ARG A 146 8.21 -2.42 12.65
CA ARG A 146 7.65 -2.26 13.99
C ARG A 146 8.54 -1.26 14.71
N ARG A 147 8.01 -0.10 15.07
CA ARG A 147 8.72 0.94 15.80
C ARG A 147 9.29 0.30 17.07
N ARG A 148 10.54 -0.18 16.98
CA ARG A 148 11.23 -0.82 18.09
C ARG A 148 11.31 0.23 19.18
N LYS A 149 10.70 -0.04 20.33
CA LYS A 149 10.84 0.79 21.53
C LYS A 149 12.33 1.00 21.73
N ARG A 150 12.74 2.24 21.83
CA ARG A 150 14.11 2.67 22.09
C ARG A 150 14.51 2.14 23.46
N GLY A 151 15.23 1.02 23.50
CA GLY A 151 15.72 0.39 24.70
C GLY A 151 15.45 -1.12 24.69
N GLU A 152 16.20 -1.87 23.84
CA GLU A 152 16.68 -3.22 24.09
C GLU A 152 17.10 -3.86 22.77
N ASP A 153 18.30 -4.42 22.81
CA ASP A 153 18.93 -5.32 21.85
C ASP A 153 19.49 -4.72 20.55
N THR A 154 20.77 -4.41 20.60
CA THR A 154 21.69 -4.45 19.45
C THR A 154 21.63 -5.87 18.85
N PRO A 155 21.41 -6.06 17.55
CA PRO A 155 21.47 -7.39 16.95
C PRO A 155 22.87 -7.95 17.16
N SER A 156 22.95 -9.17 17.70
CA SER A 156 24.20 -9.90 17.98
C SER A 156 25.11 -10.03 16.74
N HIS A 157 24.60 -9.81 15.57
CA HIS A 157 25.37 -9.84 14.31
C HIS A 157 26.26 -8.59 14.06
N MET A 158 26.07 -7.50 14.79
CA MET A 158 26.93 -6.32 14.68
C MET A 158 28.11 -6.33 15.66
N SER A 159 28.02 -7.13 16.71
CA SER A 159 29.15 -7.37 17.63
C SER A 159 30.23 -8.28 17.01
N ASP A 160 29.83 -9.21 16.13
CA ASP A 160 30.75 -10.16 15.50
C ASP A 160 31.60 -9.55 14.38
N LEU A 161 31.20 -8.39 13.85
CA LEU A 161 31.98 -7.65 12.84
C LEU A 161 33.02 -6.69 13.45
N ALA A 162 32.93 -6.41 14.74
CA ALA A 162 33.87 -5.53 15.43
C ALA A 162 35.06 -6.28 16.03
N GLU A 163 35.06 -7.61 16.04
CA GLU A 163 36.04 -8.46 16.71
C GLU A 163 36.87 -9.35 15.75
N ALA A 164 36.88 -9.00 14.44
CA ALA A 164 37.79 -9.65 13.51
C ALA A 164 39.24 -9.15 13.73
N PRO A 165 40.18 -10.01 14.13
CA PRO A 165 41.59 -9.63 14.28
C PRO A 165 42.19 -9.29 12.91
N PRO A 166 43.18 -8.37 12.84
CA PRO A 166 43.80 -8.01 11.58
C PRO A 166 44.55 -9.22 11.04
N GLU A 167 44.25 -9.60 9.79
CA GLU A 167 45.00 -10.63 9.07
C GLU A 167 46.45 -10.17 8.99
N SER A 168 47.33 -10.97 9.59
CA SER A 168 48.77 -10.81 9.55
C SER A 168 49.27 -11.12 8.14
N GLU A 169 49.85 -10.12 7.49
CA GLU A 169 50.69 -10.24 6.30
C GLU A 169 51.84 -11.24 6.56
N THR A 170 51.91 -12.29 5.75
CA THR A 170 53.13 -13.01 5.37
C THR A 170 52.98 -13.50 3.94
#